data_385ce5ecfba165978ce790dbe2129ea4
#
_entry.id   385ce5ecfba165978ce790dbe2129ea4
#
_cell.length_a   1.000
_cell.length_b   1.000
_cell.length_c   1.000
_cell.angle_alpha   90.00
_cell.angle_beta   90.00
_cell.angle_gamma   90.00
#
_symmetry.space_group_name_H-M   'P 1'
#
loop_
_entity.id
_entity.type
_entity.pdbx_description
1 polymer ?
#
loop_
_entity_poly.entity_id
_entity_poly.type
_entity_poly.pdbx_seq_one_letter_code
_entity_poly.pdbx_strand_id
1 'polypeptide(L)'
;IKVAIDRAKNLYSKVVVIDPGHGGHDTGTVSANKIYKEKNVVLSIAYSYFRNYIDDEDLKVYWTRKDDTFMTLNNRAAFAKKVDADLFVSVHMNSAPNTSAKGTEVYYSTRNNSIQPNGLSSYTMASMFLKNITSNLSMANRGVKSNVFVVTNMNTVPAVLIEYGFLSNSSDLAKFSRLDVQDKAAEILYDTIEEIFDNYPTGR
;
A
#
# COMPACT_ATOMS: atom_id res chain seq x y z
N ILE A 1 -15.41 2.88 19.58
CA ILE A 1 -14.86 2.71 18.21
C ILE A 1 -15.90 3.14 17.16
N LYS A 2 -17.15 2.65 17.20
CA LYS A 2 -18.20 3.04 16.23
C LYS A 2 -18.44 4.56 16.22
N VAL A 3 -18.58 5.17 17.37
CA VAL A 3 -18.79 6.64 17.51
C VAL A 3 -17.60 7.45 16.96
N ALA A 4 -16.37 6.95 17.13
CA ALA A 4 -15.18 7.61 16.59
C ALA A 4 -15.11 7.50 15.05
N ILE A 5 -15.53 6.35 14.49
CA ILE A 5 -15.62 6.14 13.04
C ILE A 5 -16.71 7.03 12.45
N ASP A 6 -17.90 7.07 13.06
CA ASP A 6 -19.02 7.89 12.59
C ASP A 6 -18.70 9.40 12.65
N ARG A 7 -17.90 9.83 13.64
CA ARG A 7 -17.38 11.22 13.70
C ARG A 7 -16.35 11.48 12.59
N ALA A 8 -15.46 10.53 12.31
CA ALA A 8 -14.48 10.67 11.22
C ALA A 8 -15.16 10.83 9.86
N LYS A 9 -16.23 10.08 9.59
CA LYS A 9 -17.01 10.18 8.34
C LYS A 9 -17.57 11.58 8.05
N ASN A 10 -17.83 12.36 9.10
CA ASN A 10 -18.41 13.71 8.98
C ASN A 10 -17.36 14.83 9.05
N LEU A 11 -16.09 14.49 9.29
CA LEU A 11 -15.01 15.45 9.51
C LEU A 11 -13.97 15.46 8.39
N TYR A 12 -13.87 14.38 7.62
CA TYR A 12 -12.83 14.21 6.61
C TYR A 12 -13.45 13.89 5.26
N SER A 13 -13.04 14.61 4.22
CA SER A 13 -13.48 14.35 2.83
C SER A 13 -12.67 13.23 2.17
N LYS A 14 -11.52 12.88 2.71
CA LYS A 14 -10.60 11.86 2.20
C LYS A 14 -10.32 10.80 3.27
N VAL A 15 -10.57 9.54 2.99
CA VAL A 15 -10.32 8.42 3.93
C VAL A 15 -9.56 7.31 3.22
N VAL A 16 -8.36 7.00 3.69
CA VAL A 16 -7.52 5.92 3.15
C VAL A 16 -7.18 4.88 4.21
N VAL A 17 -7.18 3.61 3.81
CA VAL A 17 -6.59 2.53 4.60
C VAL A 17 -5.25 2.14 4.00
N ILE A 18 -4.20 2.24 4.81
CA ILE A 18 -2.87 1.70 4.51
C ILE A 18 -2.72 0.37 5.23
N ASP A 19 -2.32 -0.65 4.48
CA ASP A 19 -2.17 -2.01 4.95
C ASP A 19 -0.71 -2.47 4.87
N PRO A 20 0.11 -2.28 5.93
CA PRO A 20 1.42 -2.90 5.99
C PRO A 20 1.26 -4.42 6.02
N GLY A 21 1.71 -5.13 4.97
CA GLY A 21 1.56 -6.59 4.84
C GLY A 21 2.17 -7.36 6.01
N HIS A 22 1.72 -8.61 6.20
CA HIS A 22 2.26 -9.53 7.22
C HIS A 22 2.13 -9.00 8.67
N GLY A 23 3.01 -9.48 9.58
CA GLY A 23 3.05 -9.07 10.99
C GLY A 23 2.98 -10.27 11.95
N GLY A 24 3.48 -10.11 13.16
CA GLY A 24 3.52 -11.16 14.18
C GLY A 24 4.30 -12.38 13.71
N HIS A 25 3.66 -13.54 13.72
CA HIS A 25 4.25 -14.81 13.28
C HIS A 25 4.44 -14.91 11.75
N ASP A 26 3.70 -14.13 10.97
CA ASP A 26 3.87 -14.04 9.52
C ASP A 26 4.97 -13.02 9.20
N THR A 27 6.14 -13.54 8.81
CA THR A 27 7.29 -12.69 8.50
C THR A 27 7.23 -12.09 7.09
N GLY A 28 6.37 -12.61 6.21
CA GLY A 28 6.51 -12.42 4.78
C GLY A 28 7.83 -13.03 4.27
N THR A 29 8.29 -12.55 3.13
CA THR A 29 9.58 -12.98 2.60
C THR A 29 10.74 -12.53 3.48
N VAL A 30 11.81 -13.33 3.46
CA VAL A 30 13.04 -13.06 4.23
C VAL A 30 14.22 -13.02 3.26
N SER A 31 15.05 -12.00 3.39
CA SER A 31 16.27 -11.85 2.57
C SER A 31 17.22 -13.04 2.77
N ALA A 32 18.06 -13.33 1.77
CA ALA A 32 18.99 -14.47 1.82
C ALA A 32 19.94 -14.42 3.03
N ASN A 33 20.34 -13.24 3.48
CA ASN A 33 21.15 -13.04 4.69
C ASN A 33 20.34 -13.11 6.00
N LYS A 34 19.03 -13.35 5.94
CA LYS A 34 18.07 -13.45 7.06
C LYS A 34 17.95 -12.22 7.95
N ILE A 35 18.52 -11.07 7.55
CA ILE A 35 18.49 -9.83 8.32
C ILE A 35 17.16 -9.08 8.09
N TYR A 36 16.72 -9.02 6.83
CA TYR A 36 15.53 -8.27 6.45
C TYR A 36 14.33 -9.20 6.31
N LYS A 37 13.28 -8.89 7.07
CA LYS A 37 11.95 -9.53 6.98
C LYS A 37 10.99 -8.54 6.35
N GLU A 38 10.19 -8.97 5.40
CA GLU A 38 9.23 -8.13 4.70
C GLU A 38 8.35 -7.35 5.68
N LYS A 39 7.77 -8.02 6.69
CA LYS A 39 6.92 -7.37 7.69
C LYS A 39 7.52 -6.12 8.33
N ASN A 40 8.86 -6.06 8.51
CA ASN A 40 9.54 -4.94 9.13
C ASN A 40 9.77 -3.80 8.12
N VAL A 41 10.19 -4.13 6.90
CA VAL A 41 10.41 -3.14 5.84
C VAL A 41 9.10 -2.45 5.47
N VAL A 42 8.02 -3.21 5.29
CA VAL A 42 6.72 -2.63 4.92
C VAL A 42 6.10 -1.83 6.08
N LEU A 43 6.31 -2.21 7.34
CA LEU A 43 5.88 -1.41 8.49
C LEU A 43 6.64 -0.08 8.57
N SER A 44 7.94 -0.12 8.29
CA SER A 44 8.78 1.07 8.25
C SER A 44 8.27 2.07 7.20
N ILE A 45 8.04 1.62 5.97
CA ILE A 45 7.53 2.47 4.87
C ILE A 45 6.12 2.95 5.17
N ALA A 46 5.20 2.01 5.39
CA ALA A 46 3.77 2.27 5.39
C ALA A 46 3.24 2.90 6.70
N TYR A 47 4.02 2.90 7.77
CA TYR A 47 3.62 3.49 9.04
C TYR A 47 4.71 4.39 9.63
N SER A 48 5.93 3.87 9.90
CA SER A 48 6.92 4.62 10.70
C SER A 48 7.36 5.92 10.02
N TYR A 49 7.60 5.89 8.71
CA TYR A 49 7.94 7.07 7.92
C TYR A 49 6.70 7.78 7.38
N PHE A 50 5.75 7.04 6.80
CA PHE A 50 4.56 7.60 6.16
C PHE A 50 3.82 8.63 7.03
N ARG A 51 3.67 8.35 8.33
CA ARG A 51 2.97 9.26 9.26
C ARG A 51 3.59 10.64 9.39
N ASN A 52 4.86 10.80 9.01
CA ASN A 52 5.57 12.08 9.10
C ASN A 52 5.22 13.02 7.94
N TYR A 53 4.63 12.49 6.88
CA TYR A 53 4.22 13.25 5.68
C TYR A 53 2.76 13.69 5.72
N ILE A 54 1.95 13.19 6.65
CA ILE A 54 0.54 13.55 6.74
C ILE A 54 0.43 14.99 7.23
N ASP A 55 0.17 15.90 6.32
CA ASP A 55 -0.02 17.34 6.55
C ASP A 55 -1.40 17.85 6.08
N ASP A 56 -2.16 17.05 5.31
CA ASP A 56 -3.53 17.37 4.95
C ASP A 56 -4.48 17.11 6.12
N GLU A 57 -5.06 18.18 6.67
CA GLU A 57 -6.02 18.11 7.78
C GLU A 57 -7.34 17.42 7.38
N ASP A 58 -7.64 17.33 6.08
CA ASP A 58 -8.85 16.72 5.53
C ASP A 58 -8.65 15.23 5.14
N LEU A 59 -7.41 14.72 5.23
CA LEU A 59 -7.09 13.33 5.00
C LEU A 59 -7.13 12.52 6.30
N LYS A 60 -8.01 11.52 6.37
CA LYS A 60 -8.00 10.52 7.42
C LYS A 60 -7.30 9.24 7.00
N VAL A 61 -6.19 8.93 7.67
CA VAL A 61 -5.46 7.68 7.45
C VAL A 61 -5.80 6.67 8.54
N TYR A 62 -6.14 5.46 8.14
CA TYR A 62 -6.25 4.29 9.00
C TYR A 62 -5.22 3.25 8.59
N TRP A 63 -4.66 2.53 9.55
CA TRP A 63 -3.73 1.42 9.32
C TRP A 63 -4.32 0.11 9.82
N THR A 64 -4.13 -0.97 9.05
CA THR A 64 -4.50 -2.32 9.52
C THR A 64 -3.64 -2.76 10.70
N ARG A 65 -2.38 -2.33 10.76
CA ARG A 65 -1.47 -2.47 11.92
C ARG A 65 -0.51 -1.29 12.01
N LYS A 66 -0.06 -1.00 13.22
CA LYS A 66 0.91 0.06 13.54
C LYS A 66 2.16 -0.47 14.26
N ASP A 67 2.19 -1.77 14.47
CA ASP A 67 3.24 -2.51 15.17
C ASP A 67 3.40 -3.91 14.54
N ASP A 68 4.11 -4.82 15.20
CA ASP A 68 4.33 -6.19 14.74
C ASP A 68 3.15 -7.13 15.08
N THR A 69 1.92 -6.65 14.99
CA THR A 69 0.71 -7.46 15.19
C THR A 69 0.30 -8.17 13.90
N PHE A 70 -0.15 -9.43 14.00
CA PHE A 70 -0.73 -10.18 12.90
C PHE A 70 -2.20 -9.82 12.70
N MET A 71 -2.61 -9.63 11.45
CA MET A 71 -4.02 -9.50 11.04
C MET A 71 -4.30 -10.45 9.88
N THR A 72 -5.41 -11.18 9.96
CA THR A 72 -5.83 -12.09 8.87
C THR A 72 -6.18 -11.32 7.60
N LEU A 73 -6.01 -11.95 6.43
CA LEU A 73 -6.31 -11.33 5.13
C LEU A 73 -7.76 -10.85 5.03
N ASN A 74 -8.71 -11.64 5.54
CA ASN A 74 -10.12 -11.26 5.54
C ASN A 74 -10.38 -10.01 6.40
N ASN A 75 -9.75 -9.90 7.57
CA ASN A 75 -9.90 -8.73 8.42
C ASN A 75 -9.27 -7.48 7.79
N ARG A 76 -8.14 -7.62 7.08
CA ARG A 76 -7.53 -6.52 6.32
C ARG A 76 -8.49 -5.99 5.25
N ALA A 77 -9.03 -6.88 4.40
CA ALA A 77 -9.99 -6.51 3.36
C ALA A 77 -11.27 -5.87 3.94
N ALA A 78 -11.82 -6.44 5.02
CA ALA A 78 -13.02 -5.92 5.66
C ALA A 78 -12.81 -4.59 6.37
N PHE A 79 -11.56 -4.23 6.68
CA PHE A 79 -11.25 -3.03 7.45
C PHE A 79 -11.61 -1.74 6.70
N ALA A 80 -11.37 -1.68 5.37
CA ALA A 80 -11.73 -0.53 4.55
C ALA A 80 -13.24 -0.23 4.62
N LYS A 81 -14.09 -1.26 4.47
CA LYS A 81 -15.54 -1.12 4.63
C LYS A 81 -15.93 -0.68 6.03
N LYS A 82 -15.25 -1.20 7.07
CA LYS A 82 -15.53 -0.87 8.47
C LYS A 82 -15.31 0.61 8.80
N VAL A 83 -14.27 1.22 8.21
CA VAL A 83 -13.94 2.64 8.42
C VAL A 83 -14.51 3.54 7.34
N ASP A 84 -15.26 2.99 6.37
CA ASP A 84 -15.82 3.72 5.24
C ASP A 84 -14.73 4.44 4.43
N ALA A 85 -13.69 3.71 4.09
CA ALA A 85 -12.57 4.25 3.33
C ALA A 85 -12.95 4.51 1.86
N ASP A 86 -12.25 5.44 1.24
CA ASP A 86 -12.32 5.73 -0.19
C ASP A 86 -11.29 4.92 -0.97
N LEU A 87 -10.13 4.63 -0.34
CA LEU A 87 -9.01 3.89 -0.94
C LEU A 87 -8.46 2.84 0.03
N PHE A 88 -7.92 1.76 -0.54
CA PHE A 88 -7.16 0.75 0.19
C PHE A 88 -5.82 0.48 -0.50
N VAL A 89 -4.72 0.62 0.24
CA VAL A 89 -3.35 0.43 -0.27
C VAL A 89 -2.60 -0.57 0.59
N SER A 90 -2.36 -1.77 0.05
CA SER A 90 -1.52 -2.78 0.71
C SER A 90 -0.06 -2.65 0.26
N VAL A 91 0.86 -2.69 1.20
CA VAL A 91 2.30 -2.48 0.99
C VAL A 91 3.06 -3.77 1.28
N HIS A 92 3.83 -4.23 0.30
CA HIS A 92 4.55 -5.49 0.27
C HIS A 92 5.95 -5.39 -0.34
N MET A 93 6.76 -6.42 -0.10
CA MET A 93 8.05 -6.67 -0.75
C MET A 93 8.04 -8.07 -1.36
N ASN A 94 8.31 -8.14 -2.64
CA ASN A 94 8.27 -9.37 -3.42
C ASN A 94 9.44 -10.34 -3.13
N SER A 95 9.29 -11.55 -3.61
CA SER A 95 10.35 -12.56 -3.67
C SER A 95 10.13 -13.51 -4.84
N ALA A 96 11.21 -13.99 -5.43
CA ALA A 96 11.15 -15.01 -6.48
C ALA A 96 12.31 -16.03 -6.32
N PRO A 97 12.10 -17.30 -6.73
CA PRO A 97 13.19 -18.27 -6.80
C PRO A 97 14.31 -17.81 -7.75
N ASN A 98 13.95 -17.15 -8.84
CA ASN A 98 14.93 -16.49 -9.71
C ASN A 98 15.36 -15.16 -9.10
N THR A 99 16.55 -15.13 -8.52
CA THR A 99 17.11 -13.93 -7.85
C THR A 99 17.48 -12.80 -8.82
N SER A 100 17.40 -12.99 -10.15
CA SER A 100 17.55 -11.91 -11.13
C SER A 100 16.26 -11.07 -11.25
N ALA A 101 15.11 -11.55 -10.77
CA ALA A 101 13.88 -10.78 -10.75
C ALA A 101 14.03 -9.57 -9.83
N LYS A 102 13.78 -8.36 -10.37
CA LYS A 102 13.90 -7.09 -9.65
C LYS A 102 12.92 -6.05 -10.17
N GLY A 103 12.62 -5.04 -9.38
CA GLY A 103 11.77 -3.91 -9.75
C GLY A 103 10.38 -3.95 -9.10
N THR A 104 9.58 -2.95 -9.40
CA THR A 104 8.27 -2.73 -8.80
C THR A 104 7.14 -3.34 -9.64
N GLU A 105 6.21 -3.98 -8.98
CA GLU A 105 4.94 -4.45 -9.52
C GLU A 105 3.80 -3.86 -8.69
N VAL A 106 2.70 -3.49 -9.33
CA VAL A 106 1.48 -3.10 -8.60
C VAL A 106 0.33 -3.97 -9.05
N TYR A 107 -0.34 -4.57 -8.09
CA TYR A 107 -1.44 -5.50 -8.33
C TYR A 107 -2.79 -4.87 -8.01
N TYR A 108 -3.77 -5.18 -8.85
CA TYR A 108 -5.20 -4.93 -8.61
C TYR A 108 -6.00 -6.22 -8.86
N SER A 109 -7.28 -6.23 -8.53
CA SER A 109 -8.18 -7.33 -8.90
C SER A 109 -9.14 -6.90 -9.97
N THR A 110 -9.26 -7.68 -11.05
CA THR A 110 -10.28 -7.46 -12.09
C THR A 110 -11.71 -7.60 -11.57
N ARG A 111 -11.90 -8.31 -10.45
CA ARG A 111 -13.21 -8.45 -9.77
C ARG A 111 -13.56 -7.22 -8.92
N ASN A 112 -12.58 -6.38 -8.59
CA ASN A 112 -12.74 -5.12 -7.86
C ASN A 112 -12.10 -3.97 -8.68
N ASN A 113 -12.58 -3.78 -9.90
CA ASN A 113 -12.08 -2.75 -10.83
C ASN A 113 -13.21 -1.92 -11.45
N SER A 114 -14.35 -1.84 -10.78
CA SER A 114 -15.44 -0.96 -11.22
C SER A 114 -14.98 0.50 -11.19
N ILE A 115 -15.37 1.25 -12.19
CA ILE A 115 -15.14 2.70 -12.23
C ILE A 115 -16.07 3.34 -11.20
N GLN A 116 -15.49 4.05 -10.24
CA GLN A 116 -16.23 4.79 -9.22
C GLN A 116 -16.93 6.01 -9.83
N PRO A 117 -17.91 6.61 -9.16
CA PRO A 117 -18.61 7.81 -9.67
C PRO A 117 -17.68 8.97 -10.03
N ASN A 118 -16.53 9.09 -9.34
CA ASN A 118 -15.50 10.11 -9.62
C ASN A 118 -14.53 9.69 -10.76
N GLY A 119 -14.75 8.56 -11.42
CA GLY A 119 -13.91 8.06 -12.52
C GLY A 119 -12.72 7.19 -12.11
N LEU A 120 -12.43 7.03 -10.81
CA LEU A 120 -11.33 6.21 -10.33
C LEU A 120 -11.64 4.71 -10.46
N SER A 121 -10.64 3.92 -10.86
CA SER A 121 -10.66 2.46 -10.79
C SER A 121 -9.41 1.94 -10.08
N SER A 122 -9.44 0.69 -9.61
CA SER A 122 -8.25 0.04 -9.03
C SER A 122 -7.08 -0.04 -10.02
N TYR A 123 -7.35 -0.23 -11.32
CA TYR A 123 -6.33 -0.22 -12.37
C TYR A 123 -5.68 1.17 -12.53
N THR A 124 -6.50 2.23 -12.57
CA THR A 124 -6.00 3.62 -12.66
C THR A 124 -5.10 3.94 -11.46
N MET A 125 -5.58 3.63 -10.27
CA MET A 125 -4.84 3.79 -9.02
C MET A 125 -3.50 3.02 -9.04
N ALA A 126 -3.51 1.74 -9.47
CA ALA A 126 -2.30 0.94 -9.61
C ALA A 126 -1.29 1.53 -10.61
N SER A 127 -1.78 2.12 -11.70
CA SER A 127 -0.95 2.76 -12.73
C SER A 127 -0.26 4.02 -12.20
N MET A 128 -0.94 4.82 -11.37
CA MET A 128 -0.37 6.01 -10.74
C MET A 128 0.74 5.62 -9.74
N PHE A 129 0.49 4.66 -8.84
CA PHE A 129 1.51 4.17 -7.93
C PHE A 129 2.73 3.61 -8.66
N LEU A 130 2.52 2.75 -9.67
CA LEU A 130 3.63 2.17 -10.42
C LEU A 130 4.49 3.25 -11.08
N LYS A 131 3.86 4.22 -11.76
CA LYS A 131 4.55 5.35 -12.41
C LYS A 131 5.40 6.12 -11.39
N ASN A 132 4.78 6.55 -10.29
CA ASN A 132 5.44 7.42 -9.32
C ASN A 132 6.58 6.71 -8.59
N ILE A 133 6.38 5.45 -8.16
CA ILE A 133 7.41 4.66 -7.50
C ILE A 133 8.59 4.39 -8.45
N THR A 134 8.33 3.93 -9.66
CA THR A 134 9.41 3.56 -10.59
C THR A 134 10.23 4.77 -11.03
N SER A 135 9.59 5.91 -11.23
CA SER A 135 10.27 7.16 -11.61
C SER A 135 11.13 7.71 -10.47
N ASN A 136 10.57 7.83 -9.26
CA ASN A 136 11.23 8.55 -8.16
C ASN A 136 12.23 7.68 -7.37
N LEU A 137 12.06 6.35 -7.34
CA LEU A 137 13.04 5.44 -6.74
C LEU A 137 13.99 4.79 -7.75
N SER A 138 13.89 5.15 -9.04
CA SER A 138 14.68 4.52 -10.10
C SER A 138 14.57 2.98 -10.05
N MET A 139 13.35 2.48 -9.90
CA MET A 139 13.05 1.04 -9.91
C MET A 139 12.73 0.56 -11.33
N ALA A 140 13.08 -0.68 -11.64
CA ALA A 140 12.62 -1.30 -12.88
C ALA A 140 11.09 -1.44 -12.85
N ASN A 141 10.44 -0.96 -13.91
CA ASN A 141 8.99 -1.07 -14.06
C ASN A 141 8.63 -2.48 -14.56
N ARG A 142 7.90 -3.25 -13.77
CA ARG A 142 7.45 -4.61 -14.10
C ARG A 142 5.96 -4.68 -14.46
N GLY A 143 5.30 -3.56 -14.51
CA GLY A 143 3.92 -3.40 -14.97
C GLY A 143 2.88 -3.48 -13.86
N VAL A 144 1.70 -2.98 -14.20
CA VAL A 144 0.47 -3.24 -13.45
C VAL A 144 -0.01 -4.65 -13.80
N LYS A 145 -0.35 -5.43 -12.77
CA LYS A 145 -0.78 -6.82 -12.91
C LYS A 145 -2.12 -7.05 -12.23
N SER A 146 -2.88 -8.02 -12.74
CA SER A 146 -4.09 -8.47 -12.05
C SER A 146 -3.86 -9.78 -11.32
N ASN A 147 -4.39 -9.88 -10.09
CA ASN A 147 -4.40 -11.12 -9.32
C ASN A 147 -5.60 -11.13 -8.35
N VAL A 148 -5.95 -12.31 -7.86
CA VAL A 148 -7.04 -12.50 -6.89
C VAL A 148 -6.53 -12.52 -5.44
N PHE A 149 -5.66 -11.58 -5.08
CA PHE A 149 -5.28 -11.43 -3.67
C PHE A 149 -6.51 -11.02 -2.84
N VAL A 150 -6.66 -11.63 -1.67
CA VAL A 150 -7.83 -11.41 -0.80
C VAL A 150 -8.04 -9.91 -0.52
N VAL A 151 -6.97 -9.20 -0.20
CA VAL A 151 -7.02 -7.77 0.17
C VAL A 151 -7.46 -6.85 -0.96
N THR A 152 -7.19 -7.20 -2.22
CA THR A 152 -7.66 -6.42 -3.37
C THR A 152 -8.98 -6.94 -3.92
N ASN A 153 -9.20 -8.27 -3.89
CA ASN A 153 -10.35 -8.91 -4.50
C ASN A 153 -11.64 -8.78 -3.68
N MET A 154 -11.54 -8.85 -2.35
CA MET A 154 -12.69 -8.76 -1.44
C MET A 154 -12.97 -7.34 -0.93
N ASN A 155 -12.22 -6.36 -1.42
CA ASN A 155 -12.45 -4.97 -1.06
C ASN A 155 -13.64 -4.38 -1.83
N THR A 156 -14.26 -3.35 -1.26
CA THR A 156 -15.44 -2.66 -1.85
C THR A 156 -15.10 -1.27 -2.38
N VAL A 157 -13.87 -0.84 -2.21
CA VAL A 157 -13.31 0.43 -2.70
C VAL A 157 -12.14 0.15 -3.63
N PRO A 158 -11.66 1.12 -4.44
CA PRO A 158 -10.43 0.96 -5.19
C PRO A 158 -9.29 0.46 -4.31
N ALA A 159 -8.69 -0.67 -4.69
CA ALA A 159 -7.73 -1.37 -3.87
C ALA A 159 -6.54 -1.87 -4.68
N VAL A 160 -5.34 -1.62 -4.19
CA VAL A 160 -4.09 -2.06 -4.80
C VAL A 160 -3.19 -2.76 -3.78
N LEU A 161 -2.28 -3.61 -4.30
CA LEU A 161 -1.17 -4.19 -3.56
C LEU A 161 0.12 -3.81 -4.27
N ILE A 162 0.99 -3.09 -3.57
CA ILE A 162 2.27 -2.61 -4.08
C ILE A 162 3.38 -3.56 -3.66
N GLU A 163 4.08 -4.13 -4.63
CA GLU A 163 5.33 -4.85 -4.45
C GLU A 163 6.47 -3.91 -4.81
N TYR A 164 7.06 -3.24 -3.82
CA TYR A 164 8.07 -2.21 -4.05
C TYR A 164 9.32 -2.74 -4.75
N GLY A 165 9.74 -3.96 -4.44
CA GLY A 165 10.91 -4.61 -5.00
C GLY A 165 11.08 -6.03 -4.46
N PHE A 166 12.11 -6.75 -4.90
CA PHE A 166 12.35 -8.14 -4.53
C PHE A 166 13.42 -8.24 -3.44
N LEU A 167 13.05 -8.69 -2.23
CA LEU A 167 14.04 -8.98 -1.17
C LEU A 167 14.97 -10.16 -1.51
N SER A 168 14.60 -10.99 -2.50
CA SER A 168 15.44 -12.03 -3.06
C SER A 168 16.50 -11.52 -4.05
N ASN A 169 16.37 -10.27 -4.54
CA ASN A 169 17.31 -9.65 -5.45
C ASN A 169 18.30 -8.75 -4.71
N SER A 170 19.60 -8.89 -4.97
CA SER A 170 20.63 -8.15 -4.26
C SER A 170 20.58 -6.62 -4.48
N SER A 171 20.21 -6.17 -5.69
CA SER A 171 20.09 -4.74 -6.01
C SER A 171 18.91 -4.10 -5.30
N ASP A 172 17.72 -4.74 -5.34
CA ASP A 172 16.53 -4.24 -4.66
C ASP A 172 16.71 -4.29 -3.13
N LEU A 173 17.29 -5.40 -2.62
CA LEU A 173 17.62 -5.53 -1.20
C LEU A 173 18.57 -4.41 -0.74
N ALA A 174 19.65 -4.12 -1.52
CA ALA A 174 20.57 -3.05 -1.19
C ALA A 174 19.89 -1.67 -1.14
N LYS A 175 18.88 -1.43 -1.98
CA LYS A 175 18.08 -0.19 -1.93
C LYS A 175 17.21 -0.16 -0.67
N PHE A 176 16.34 -1.15 -0.47
CA PHE A 176 15.37 -1.15 0.63
C PHE A 176 15.96 -1.50 2.00
N SER A 177 17.25 -1.88 2.09
CA SER A 177 17.99 -1.91 3.36
C SER A 177 18.37 -0.52 3.88
N ARG A 178 18.29 0.52 3.04
CA ARG A 178 18.61 1.89 3.40
C ARG A 178 17.36 2.60 3.93
N LEU A 179 17.50 3.25 5.08
CA LEU A 179 16.40 3.96 5.73
C LEU A 179 15.94 5.19 4.95
N ASP A 180 16.86 5.90 4.29
CA ASP A 180 16.54 7.04 3.41
C ASP A 180 15.72 6.63 2.18
N VAL A 181 15.92 5.42 1.66
CA VAL A 181 15.09 4.88 0.57
C VAL A 181 13.71 4.48 1.07
N GLN A 182 13.61 3.90 2.27
CA GLN A 182 12.32 3.57 2.90
C GLN A 182 11.52 4.84 3.21
N ASP A 183 12.19 5.88 3.69
CA ASP A 183 11.59 7.20 3.94
C ASP A 183 11.08 7.83 2.63
N LYS A 184 11.92 7.86 1.58
CA LYS A 184 11.50 8.33 0.25
C LYS A 184 10.34 7.52 -0.34
N ALA A 185 10.31 6.20 -0.09
CA ALA A 185 9.19 5.36 -0.53
C ALA A 185 7.88 5.73 0.20
N ALA A 186 7.97 6.12 1.46
CA ALA A 186 6.82 6.60 2.23
C ALA A 186 6.33 7.97 1.75
N GLU A 187 7.23 8.89 1.42
CA GLU A 187 6.91 10.18 0.81
C GLU A 187 6.15 9.98 -0.52
N ILE A 188 6.67 9.16 -1.41
CA ILE A 188 6.03 8.86 -2.70
C ILE A 188 4.66 8.19 -2.51
N LEU A 189 4.52 7.33 -1.48
CA LEU A 189 3.24 6.72 -1.14
C LEU A 189 2.21 7.79 -0.76
N TYR A 190 2.60 8.75 0.07
CA TYR A 190 1.77 9.88 0.49
C TYR A 190 1.41 10.77 -0.70
N ASP A 191 2.40 11.27 -1.43
CA ASP A 191 2.22 12.16 -2.59
C ASP A 191 1.30 11.55 -3.64
N THR A 192 1.43 10.22 -3.86
CA THR A 192 0.56 9.53 -4.82
C THR A 192 -0.89 9.44 -4.32
N ILE A 193 -1.12 9.28 -3.02
CA ILE A 193 -2.46 9.28 -2.43
C ILE A 193 -3.10 10.66 -2.60
N GLU A 194 -2.36 11.72 -2.33
CA GLU A 194 -2.84 13.10 -2.54
C GLU A 194 -3.13 13.35 -4.04
N GLU A 195 -2.23 12.97 -4.95
CA GLU A 195 -2.46 13.08 -6.39
C GLU A 195 -3.73 12.35 -6.84
N ILE A 196 -4.02 11.19 -6.24
CA ILE A 196 -5.25 10.43 -6.53
C ILE A 196 -6.47 11.21 -6.07
N PHE A 197 -6.50 11.73 -4.87
CA PHE A 197 -7.64 12.49 -4.36
C PHE A 197 -7.85 13.82 -5.08
N ASP A 198 -6.78 14.48 -5.53
CA ASP A 198 -6.85 15.71 -6.30
C ASP A 198 -7.46 15.46 -7.70
N ASN A 199 -7.07 14.38 -8.37
CA ASN A 199 -7.58 14.01 -9.68
C ASN A 199 -8.97 13.34 -9.65
N TYR A 200 -9.28 12.68 -8.53
CA TYR A 200 -10.50 11.89 -8.34
C TYR A 200 -11.13 12.22 -6.98
N PRO A 201 -11.67 13.43 -6.80
CA PRO A 201 -12.22 13.85 -5.52
C PRO A 201 -13.36 12.92 -5.09
N THR A 202 -13.45 12.71 -3.79
CA THR A 202 -14.56 11.94 -3.20
C THR A 202 -15.85 12.74 -3.28
N GLY A 203 -16.97 12.13 -3.17
CA GLY A 203 -18.26 12.85 -3.12
C GLY A 203 -18.72 13.17 -1.69
N ARG A 204 -17.78 13.19 -0.72
CA ARG A 204 -18.07 13.44 0.70
C ARG A 204 -18.31 14.91 0.99
#